data_e1aaf37e4cdad9ff8c628da40da94723
#
_entry.id   e1aaf37e4cdad9ff8c628da40da94723
#
_cell.length_a   1.000
_cell.length_b   1.000
_cell.length_c   1.000
_cell.angle_alpha   90.00
_cell.angle_beta   90.00
_cell.angle_gamma   90.00
#
_symmetry.space_group_name_H-M   'P 1'
#
loop_
_entity.id
_entity.type
_entity.pdbx_description
1 polymer ?
#
loop_
_entity_poly.entity_id
_entity_poly.type
_entity_poly.pdbx_seq_one_letter_code
_entity_poly.pdbx_strand_id
1 'polypeptide(L)'
;MKFVDKKYNFLKPIRTPNLVRLGRTHDGGYVVDSEIIKQCNILITFGLGPDWSFELDYMKKNKEIEIYVYDHTVSSYPYIKEVIKYFKRFITFRATFESVANRVKYLSNYKSFLNSKNINYFKEKITFPIKNKIDTDVEKVFSRVDKSGDIVLKCDIDGDEYKIIDGILKYSSRIKMLIFEFHLVDN
;
A
#
# COMPACT_ATOMS: atom_id res chain seq x y z
N MET A 1 18.35 -1.71 25.73
CA MET A 1 17.72 -0.66 24.90
C MET A 1 18.86 0.17 24.29
N LYS A 2 19.09 0.10 22.97
CA LYS A 2 20.08 0.96 22.32
C LYS A 2 19.45 2.32 22.11
N PHE A 3 20.04 3.37 22.65
CA PHE A 3 19.59 4.73 22.41
C PHE A 3 20.09 5.18 21.03
N VAL A 4 19.21 5.82 20.27
CA VAL A 4 19.57 6.42 18.98
C VAL A 4 20.56 7.57 19.23
N ASP A 5 21.61 7.65 18.44
CA ASP A 5 22.62 8.72 18.51
C ASP A 5 21.93 10.10 18.42
N LYS A 6 22.43 11.07 19.21
CA LYS A 6 21.90 12.44 19.27
C LYS A 6 21.83 13.13 17.90
N LYS A 7 22.69 12.76 16.96
CA LYS A 7 22.65 13.29 15.57
C LYS A 7 21.36 12.98 14.84
N TYR A 8 20.60 11.94 15.28
CA TYR A 8 19.30 11.56 14.69
C TYR A 8 18.10 12.12 15.45
N ASN A 9 18.30 13.10 16.36
CA ASN A 9 17.20 13.71 17.12
C ASN A 9 16.11 14.32 16.23
N PHE A 10 16.44 14.72 15.01
CA PHE A 10 15.48 15.24 14.02
C PHE A 10 14.47 14.19 13.52
N LEU A 11 14.78 12.88 13.72
CA LEU A 11 13.86 11.78 13.39
C LEU A 11 12.92 11.41 14.55
N LYS A 12 12.97 12.14 15.68
CA LYS A 12 12.07 11.86 16.79
C LYS A 12 10.62 12.09 16.36
N PRO A 13 9.72 11.15 16.70
CA PRO A 13 8.30 11.33 16.42
C PRO A 13 7.76 12.60 17.05
N ILE A 14 7.02 13.38 16.26
CA ILE A 14 6.29 14.55 16.74
C ILE A 14 4.86 14.10 17.03
N ARG A 15 4.34 14.45 18.21
CA ARG A 15 2.94 14.20 18.55
C ARG A 15 2.07 15.26 17.87
N THR A 16 1.10 14.81 17.08
CA THR A 16 0.03 15.66 16.56
C THR A 16 -1.31 15.17 17.09
N PRO A 17 -2.32 16.05 17.28
CA PRO A 17 -3.62 15.63 17.80
C PRO A 17 -4.44 14.81 16.79
N ASN A 18 -4.06 14.85 15.51
CA ASN A 18 -4.84 14.31 14.40
C ASN A 18 -4.38 12.92 13.94
N LEU A 19 -3.51 12.25 14.71
CA LEU A 19 -3.02 10.93 14.35
C LEU A 19 -4.13 9.88 14.44
N VAL A 20 -4.30 9.14 13.35
CA VAL A 20 -5.20 8.00 13.25
C VAL A 20 -4.46 6.81 12.66
N ARG A 21 -4.85 5.60 13.06
CA ARG A 21 -4.36 4.38 12.43
C ARG A 21 -5.33 3.95 11.33
N LEU A 22 -4.80 3.67 10.14
CA LEU A 22 -5.51 3.05 9.04
C LEU A 22 -4.91 1.67 8.75
N GLY A 23 -5.73 0.74 8.28
CA GLY A 23 -5.33 -0.64 8.04
C GLY A 23 -5.37 -1.50 9.29
N ARG A 24 -4.73 -2.68 9.23
CA ARG A 24 -4.77 -3.68 10.31
C ARG A 24 -4.06 -3.21 11.57
N THR A 25 -4.37 -3.86 12.71
CA THR A 25 -3.77 -3.53 14.01
C THR A 25 -2.32 -3.97 14.15
N HIS A 26 -1.85 -4.90 13.31
CA HIS A 26 -0.47 -5.38 13.27
C HIS A 26 0.20 -4.94 11.96
N ASP A 27 0.81 -5.85 11.26
CA ASP A 27 1.37 -5.62 9.94
C ASP A 27 0.32 -5.12 8.92
N GLY A 28 0.70 -4.18 8.04
CA GLY A 28 -0.17 -3.57 7.04
C GLY A 28 -1.04 -2.39 7.54
N GLY A 29 -0.80 -1.90 8.77
CA GLY A 29 -1.46 -0.70 9.29
C GLY A 29 -0.51 0.43 9.65
N TYR A 30 -0.83 1.65 9.19
CA TYR A 30 0.02 2.83 9.32
C TYR A 30 -0.66 3.94 10.11
N VAL A 31 0.14 4.69 10.88
CA VAL A 31 -0.32 5.87 11.61
C VAL A 31 -0.12 7.09 10.73
N VAL A 32 -1.18 7.84 10.52
CA VAL A 32 -1.24 8.95 9.56
C VAL A 32 -1.97 10.15 10.15
N ASP A 33 -1.76 11.33 9.57
CA ASP A 33 -2.50 12.54 9.96
C ASP A 33 -3.83 12.59 9.20
N SER A 34 -4.94 12.64 9.95
CA SER A 34 -6.30 12.62 9.40
C SER A 34 -6.66 13.90 8.63
N GLU A 35 -6.03 15.03 8.92
CA GLU A 35 -6.29 16.27 8.19
C GLU A 35 -5.61 16.24 6.82
N ILE A 36 -4.39 15.69 6.73
CA ILE A 36 -3.72 15.49 5.44
C ILE A 36 -4.52 14.54 4.56
N ILE A 37 -5.07 13.44 5.14
CA ILE A 37 -5.92 12.51 4.39
C ILE A 37 -7.12 13.21 3.75
N LYS A 38 -7.75 14.14 4.46
CA LYS A 38 -8.93 14.87 3.94
C LYS A 38 -8.56 15.86 2.84
N GLN A 39 -7.37 16.42 2.89
CA GLN A 39 -6.90 17.46 1.94
C GLN A 39 -6.34 16.86 0.66
N CYS A 40 -5.72 15.66 0.72
CA CYS A 40 -5.08 15.04 -0.42
C CYS A 40 -6.05 14.13 -1.16
N ASN A 41 -6.24 14.40 -2.46
CA ASN A 41 -7.12 13.61 -3.33
C ASN A 41 -6.38 12.53 -4.13
N ILE A 42 -5.08 12.37 -3.91
CA ILE A 42 -4.25 11.38 -4.59
C ILE A 42 -3.49 10.57 -3.55
N LEU A 43 -3.66 9.24 -3.62
CA LEU A 43 -2.83 8.28 -2.90
C LEU A 43 -2.04 7.46 -3.92
N ILE A 44 -0.72 7.45 -3.78
CA ILE A 44 0.14 6.53 -4.52
C ILE A 44 0.60 5.44 -3.57
N THR A 45 0.38 4.18 -3.92
CA THR A 45 0.82 3.01 -3.16
C THR A 45 1.85 2.22 -3.97
N PHE A 46 3.06 2.13 -3.47
CA PHE A 46 4.10 1.22 -3.92
C PHE A 46 4.11 -0.01 -3.00
N GLY A 47 3.78 -1.19 -3.55
CA GLY A 47 3.57 -2.39 -2.77
C GLY A 47 2.20 -2.43 -2.08
N LEU A 48 1.27 -3.21 -2.65
CA LEU A 48 -0.03 -3.47 -2.06
C LEU A 48 -0.02 -4.77 -1.25
N GLY A 49 0.67 -5.77 -1.79
CA GLY A 49 0.71 -7.10 -1.20
C GLY A 49 -0.66 -7.77 -1.12
N PRO A 50 -0.81 -8.70 -0.19
CA PRO A 50 -2.08 -9.38 0.07
C PRO A 50 -3.04 -8.59 0.97
N ASP A 51 -2.63 -7.46 1.50
CA ASP A 51 -3.42 -6.65 2.42
C ASP A 51 -3.65 -5.24 1.86
N TRP A 52 -4.89 -4.93 1.54
CA TRP A 52 -5.35 -3.62 1.05
C TRP A 52 -6.20 -2.87 2.09
N SER A 53 -6.08 -3.24 3.35
CA SER A 53 -6.89 -2.67 4.43
C SER A 53 -6.60 -1.19 4.66
N PHE A 54 -5.35 -0.76 4.45
CA PHE A 54 -4.95 0.64 4.53
C PHE A 54 -5.67 1.49 3.48
N GLU A 55 -5.63 1.07 2.23
CA GLU A 55 -6.26 1.76 1.11
C GLU A 55 -7.79 1.80 1.26
N LEU A 56 -8.40 0.71 1.75
CA LEU A 56 -9.83 0.68 2.06
C LEU A 56 -10.21 1.67 3.16
N ASP A 57 -9.43 1.74 4.23
CA ASP A 57 -9.71 2.67 5.32
C ASP A 57 -9.46 4.12 4.88
N TYR A 58 -8.47 4.35 4.01
CA TYR A 58 -8.26 5.65 3.39
C TYR A 58 -9.48 6.07 2.55
N MET A 59 -9.98 5.21 1.67
CA MET A 59 -11.19 5.45 0.86
C MET A 59 -12.44 5.76 1.71
N LYS A 60 -12.57 5.15 2.88
CA LYS A 60 -13.67 5.46 3.82
C LYS A 60 -13.55 6.87 4.39
N LYS A 61 -12.34 7.37 4.59
CA LYS A 61 -12.06 8.70 5.14
C LYS A 61 -12.17 9.79 4.08
N ASN A 62 -11.75 9.49 2.85
CA ASN A 62 -11.81 10.40 1.72
C ASN A 62 -12.42 9.68 0.51
N LYS A 63 -13.70 9.96 0.21
CA LYS A 63 -14.44 9.29 -0.89
C LYS A 63 -14.04 9.78 -2.28
N GLU A 64 -13.44 10.96 -2.36
CA GLU A 64 -12.98 11.57 -3.61
C GLU A 64 -11.53 11.17 -3.96
N ILE A 65 -10.91 10.29 -3.17
CA ILE A 65 -9.54 9.83 -3.37
C ILE A 65 -9.40 9.09 -4.69
N GLU A 66 -8.36 9.39 -5.44
CA GLU A 66 -7.87 8.61 -6.55
C GLU A 66 -6.60 7.85 -6.10
N ILE A 67 -6.59 6.53 -6.27
CA ILE A 67 -5.51 5.67 -5.78
C ILE A 67 -4.78 5.06 -6.96
N TYR A 68 -3.46 5.25 -7.00
CA TYR A 68 -2.54 4.67 -7.96
C TYR A 68 -1.74 3.57 -7.29
N VAL A 69 -2.03 2.31 -7.61
CA VAL A 69 -1.39 1.13 -7.02
C VAL A 69 -0.37 0.55 -7.98
N TYR A 70 0.85 0.40 -7.53
CA TYR A 70 1.95 -0.24 -8.26
C TYR A 70 2.41 -1.48 -7.50
N ASP A 71 2.12 -2.65 -8.03
CA ASP A 71 2.56 -3.91 -7.45
C ASP A 71 2.55 -5.02 -8.52
N HIS A 72 3.69 -5.61 -8.78
CA HIS A 72 3.84 -6.68 -9.76
C HIS A 72 3.49 -8.06 -9.21
N THR A 73 3.44 -8.22 -7.89
CA THR A 73 3.22 -9.49 -7.18
C THR A 73 1.73 -9.79 -6.98
N VAL A 74 0.89 -8.77 -7.01
CA VAL A 74 -0.56 -8.88 -6.79
C VAL A 74 -1.20 -9.84 -7.78
N SER A 75 -1.89 -10.85 -7.24
CA SER A 75 -2.58 -11.87 -8.02
C SER A 75 -3.77 -12.41 -7.24
N SER A 76 -4.86 -12.74 -7.94
CA SER A 76 -6.01 -13.44 -7.35
C SER A 76 -5.75 -14.95 -7.14
N TYR A 77 -4.65 -15.48 -7.68
CA TYR A 77 -4.35 -16.92 -7.65
C TYR A 77 -4.21 -17.50 -6.23
N PRO A 78 -3.52 -16.88 -5.28
CA PRO A 78 -3.47 -17.38 -3.89
C PRO A 78 -4.86 -17.50 -3.26
N TYR A 79 -5.72 -16.52 -3.49
CA TYR A 79 -7.09 -16.53 -2.94
C TYR A 79 -7.97 -17.60 -3.57
N ILE A 80 -7.84 -17.82 -4.89
CA ILE A 80 -8.52 -18.92 -5.59
C ILE A 80 -8.06 -20.26 -5.02
N LYS A 81 -6.76 -20.45 -4.80
CA LYS A 81 -6.24 -21.67 -4.16
C LYS A 81 -6.83 -21.91 -2.78
N GLU A 82 -6.95 -20.87 -1.96
CA GLU A 82 -7.55 -21.00 -0.63
C GLU A 82 -9.03 -21.37 -0.72
N VAL A 83 -9.81 -20.78 -1.64
CA VAL A 83 -11.20 -21.17 -1.87
C VAL A 83 -11.28 -22.67 -2.23
N ILE A 84 -10.49 -23.13 -3.20
CA ILE A 84 -10.45 -24.55 -3.62
C ILE A 84 -10.05 -25.48 -2.46
N LYS A 85 -9.04 -25.09 -1.69
CA LYS A 85 -8.57 -25.86 -0.53
C LYS A 85 -9.66 -26.00 0.53
N TYR A 86 -10.35 -24.92 0.88
CA TYR A 86 -11.41 -24.98 1.88
C TYR A 86 -12.65 -25.70 1.35
N PHE A 87 -12.97 -25.62 0.07
CA PHE A 87 -14.01 -26.41 -0.56
C PHE A 87 -13.71 -27.92 -0.49
N LYS A 88 -12.49 -28.36 -0.81
CA LYS A 88 -12.06 -29.75 -0.64
C LYS A 88 -12.17 -30.24 0.82
N ARG A 89 -11.79 -29.37 1.78
CA ARG A 89 -11.91 -29.68 3.23
C ARG A 89 -13.37 -29.76 3.66
N PHE A 90 -14.25 -28.97 3.08
CA PHE A 90 -15.69 -29.03 3.34
C PHE A 90 -16.28 -30.38 2.88
N ILE A 91 -15.97 -30.81 1.66
CA ILE A 91 -16.41 -32.13 1.15
C ILE A 91 -15.92 -33.30 2.05
N THR A 92 -14.73 -33.14 2.64
CA THR A 92 -14.16 -34.16 3.56
C THR A 92 -14.54 -33.93 5.02
N PHE A 93 -15.56 -33.14 5.32
CA PHE A 93 -16.04 -32.79 6.67
C PHE A 93 -14.95 -32.18 7.60
N ARG A 94 -13.91 -31.58 7.03
CA ARG A 94 -12.79 -30.97 7.77
C ARG A 94 -12.87 -29.42 7.82
N ALA A 95 -13.90 -28.84 7.26
CA ALA A 95 -14.20 -27.39 7.31
C ALA A 95 -15.70 -27.18 7.25
N THR A 96 -16.16 -26.03 7.77
CA THR A 96 -17.56 -25.64 7.73
C THR A 96 -17.88 -24.90 6.41
N PHE A 97 -19.17 -24.89 6.02
CA PHE A 97 -19.65 -24.07 4.90
C PHE A 97 -19.30 -22.58 5.08
N GLU A 98 -19.42 -22.09 6.31
CA GLU A 98 -19.06 -20.72 6.67
C GLU A 98 -17.59 -20.40 6.33
N SER A 99 -16.67 -21.34 6.60
CA SER A 99 -15.26 -21.18 6.25
C SER A 99 -15.05 -21.01 4.76
N VAL A 100 -15.78 -21.76 3.92
CA VAL A 100 -15.73 -21.63 2.45
C VAL A 100 -16.33 -20.29 2.02
N ALA A 101 -17.51 -19.96 2.54
CA ALA A 101 -18.18 -18.70 2.21
C ALA A 101 -17.30 -17.46 2.53
N ASN A 102 -16.60 -17.48 3.66
CA ASN A 102 -15.67 -16.41 4.05
C ASN A 102 -14.50 -16.29 3.06
N ARG A 103 -13.95 -17.39 2.52
CA ARG A 103 -12.89 -17.32 1.50
C ARG A 103 -13.39 -16.78 0.17
N VAL A 104 -14.58 -17.19 -0.25
CA VAL A 104 -15.24 -16.66 -1.45
C VAL A 104 -15.49 -15.17 -1.30
N LYS A 105 -16.05 -14.73 -0.17
CA LYS A 105 -16.29 -13.32 0.15
C LYS A 105 -15.00 -12.51 0.11
N TYR A 106 -13.90 -13.03 0.69
CA TYR A 106 -12.61 -12.36 0.68
C TYR A 106 -12.07 -12.18 -0.76
N LEU A 107 -12.12 -13.22 -1.58
CA LEU A 107 -11.74 -13.15 -3.01
C LEU A 107 -12.61 -12.15 -3.78
N SER A 108 -13.92 -12.13 -3.52
CA SER A 108 -14.85 -11.18 -4.13
C SER A 108 -14.52 -9.75 -3.76
N ASN A 109 -14.28 -9.49 -2.46
CA ASN A 109 -13.91 -8.17 -1.96
C ASN A 109 -12.59 -7.67 -2.57
N TYR A 110 -11.59 -8.56 -2.70
CA TYR A 110 -10.32 -8.25 -3.34
C TYR A 110 -10.50 -7.82 -4.80
N LYS A 111 -11.25 -8.60 -5.59
CA LYS A 111 -11.56 -8.25 -6.98
C LYS A 111 -12.36 -6.96 -7.07
N SER A 112 -13.33 -6.76 -6.20
CA SER A 112 -14.14 -5.54 -6.16
C SER A 112 -13.29 -4.31 -5.83
N PHE A 113 -12.32 -4.44 -4.91
CA PHE A 113 -11.37 -3.39 -4.59
C PHE A 113 -10.56 -2.99 -5.82
N LEU A 114 -9.88 -3.94 -6.47
CA LEU A 114 -9.05 -3.65 -7.65
C LEU A 114 -9.83 -3.09 -8.85
N ASN A 115 -11.12 -3.43 -8.96
CA ASN A 115 -12.01 -2.92 -10.02
C ASN A 115 -12.81 -1.67 -9.61
N SER A 116 -12.53 -1.08 -8.45
CA SER A 116 -13.17 0.17 -8.03
C SER A 116 -12.77 1.30 -8.97
N LYS A 117 -13.73 2.18 -9.28
CA LYS A 117 -13.51 3.35 -10.13
C LYS A 117 -12.42 4.31 -9.65
N ASN A 118 -12.10 4.26 -8.37
CA ASN A 118 -11.10 5.11 -7.74
C ASN A 118 -9.70 4.48 -7.75
N ILE A 119 -9.57 3.22 -8.23
CA ILE A 119 -8.30 2.48 -8.22
C ILE A 119 -7.74 2.38 -9.63
N ASN A 120 -6.55 2.93 -9.81
CA ASN A 120 -5.71 2.76 -10.99
C ASN A 120 -4.61 1.74 -10.65
N TYR A 121 -4.83 0.48 -11.00
CA TYR A 121 -3.87 -0.60 -10.70
C TYR A 121 -2.92 -0.85 -11.87
N PHE A 122 -1.61 -0.82 -11.55
CA PHE A 122 -0.51 -1.11 -12.47
C PHE A 122 0.27 -2.32 -11.97
N LYS A 123 0.28 -3.39 -12.78
CA LYS A 123 1.09 -4.58 -12.49
C LYS A 123 2.55 -4.32 -12.85
N GLU A 124 3.16 -3.34 -12.20
CA GLU A 124 4.53 -2.90 -12.45
C GLU A 124 5.34 -2.96 -11.15
N LYS A 125 6.65 -3.22 -11.27
CA LYS A 125 7.61 -3.20 -10.17
C LYS A 125 8.26 -1.82 -10.11
N ILE A 126 8.11 -1.13 -8.97
CA ILE A 126 8.82 0.13 -8.73
C ILE A 126 10.28 -0.18 -8.39
N THR A 127 11.20 0.35 -9.18
CA THR A 127 12.66 0.16 -8.97
C THR A 127 13.46 1.17 -9.78
N PHE A 128 14.76 1.30 -9.48
CA PHE A 128 15.73 2.04 -10.27
C PHE A 128 17.10 1.36 -10.15
N PRO A 129 17.87 1.23 -11.26
CA PRO A 129 17.49 1.53 -12.63
C PRO A 129 16.50 0.50 -13.21
N ILE A 130 15.76 0.89 -14.24
CA ILE A 130 14.86 -0.02 -14.99
C ILE A 130 15.70 -1.06 -15.74
N LYS A 131 15.37 -2.35 -15.53
CA LYS A 131 16.08 -3.49 -16.16
C LYS A 131 15.15 -4.40 -16.96
N ASN A 132 13.89 -4.47 -16.59
CA ASN A 132 12.90 -5.38 -17.16
C ASN A 132 11.66 -4.63 -17.67
N LYS A 133 10.88 -5.29 -18.51
CA LYS A 133 9.64 -4.71 -19.06
C LYS A 133 8.57 -4.39 -18.00
N ILE A 134 8.60 -5.09 -16.87
CA ILE A 134 7.68 -4.86 -15.76
C ILE A 134 8.15 -3.76 -14.80
N ASP A 135 9.41 -3.32 -14.95
CA ASP A 135 9.98 -2.30 -14.09
C ASP A 135 9.44 -0.92 -14.49
N THR A 136 9.22 -0.09 -13.50
CA THR A 136 8.86 1.32 -13.67
C THR A 136 9.57 2.14 -12.62
N ASP A 137 9.84 3.41 -12.93
CA ASP A 137 10.46 4.34 -12.01
C ASP A 137 9.47 5.39 -11.50
N VAL A 138 9.92 6.16 -10.53
CA VAL A 138 9.13 7.23 -9.92
C VAL A 138 8.72 8.30 -10.92
N GLU A 139 9.58 8.63 -11.91
CA GLU A 139 9.28 9.65 -12.91
C GLU A 139 8.08 9.25 -13.77
N LYS A 140 8.06 8.00 -14.25
CA LYS A 140 6.95 7.46 -15.02
C LYS A 140 5.66 7.39 -14.18
N VAL A 141 5.75 7.06 -12.89
CA VAL A 141 4.60 7.10 -11.97
C VAL A 141 4.01 8.50 -11.92
N PHE A 142 4.83 9.51 -11.62
CA PHE A 142 4.36 10.89 -11.49
C PHE A 142 3.88 11.51 -12.80
N SER A 143 4.31 10.98 -13.96
CA SER A 143 3.80 11.42 -15.26
C SER A 143 2.35 11.00 -15.52
N ARG A 144 1.86 9.97 -14.81
CA ARG A 144 0.48 9.45 -14.92
C ARG A 144 -0.50 10.11 -13.97
N VAL A 145 0.01 10.82 -12.98
CA VAL A 145 -0.78 11.45 -11.91
C VAL A 145 -1.06 12.90 -12.24
N ASP A 146 -2.27 13.39 -11.95
CA ASP A 146 -2.61 14.80 -12.14
C ASP A 146 -1.56 15.71 -11.53
N LYS A 147 -1.06 16.65 -12.33
CA LYS A 147 0.02 17.56 -11.96
C LYS A 147 -0.35 18.56 -10.87
N SER A 148 -1.62 18.84 -10.66
CA SER A 148 -2.12 19.83 -9.70
C SER A 148 -2.41 19.25 -8.31
N GLY A 149 -2.51 17.92 -8.16
CA GLY A 149 -2.95 17.31 -6.91
C GLY A 149 -1.85 17.14 -5.87
N ASP A 150 -2.24 17.36 -4.60
CA ASP A 150 -1.44 17.01 -3.44
C ASP A 150 -1.49 15.51 -3.19
N ILE A 151 -0.36 14.91 -2.84
CA ILE A 151 -0.15 13.46 -2.84
C ILE A 151 0.17 12.96 -1.43
N VAL A 152 -0.46 11.84 -1.06
CA VAL A 152 0.06 10.93 -0.05
C VAL A 152 0.75 9.78 -0.77
N LEU A 153 1.99 9.47 -0.40
CA LEU A 153 2.74 8.36 -0.96
C LEU A 153 3.04 7.33 0.12
N LYS A 154 2.59 6.08 -0.10
CA LYS A 154 2.96 4.90 0.68
C LYS A 154 3.98 4.08 -0.11
N CYS A 155 5.06 3.69 0.53
CA CYS A 155 6.12 2.88 -0.05
C CYS A 155 6.49 1.72 0.88
N ASP A 156 6.25 0.50 0.41
CA ASP A 156 6.49 -0.76 1.10
C ASP A 156 6.75 -1.83 0.02
N ILE A 157 8.01 -1.96 -0.45
CA ILE A 157 8.40 -2.69 -1.67
C ILE A 157 9.53 -3.71 -1.49
N ASP A 158 9.73 -4.18 -0.25
CA ASP A 158 10.65 -5.28 0.08
C ASP A 158 12.10 -5.08 -0.40
N GLY A 159 12.69 -3.89 -0.13
CA GLY A 159 14.13 -3.64 -0.25
C GLY A 159 14.58 -2.80 -1.45
N ASP A 160 13.68 -2.39 -2.35
CA ASP A 160 14.00 -1.44 -3.43
C ASP A 160 13.80 0.05 -3.01
N GLU A 161 13.40 0.31 -1.74
CA GLU A 161 13.12 1.64 -1.19
C GLU A 161 14.31 2.58 -1.36
N TYR A 162 15.52 2.09 -1.03
CA TYR A 162 16.74 2.88 -1.11
C TYR A 162 17.10 3.30 -2.54
N LYS A 163 16.67 2.53 -3.55
CA LYS A 163 16.97 2.81 -4.95
C LYS A 163 16.11 3.91 -5.54
N ILE A 164 14.94 4.17 -4.95
CA ILE A 164 13.94 5.09 -5.50
C ILE A 164 13.79 6.37 -4.71
N ILE A 165 14.41 6.48 -3.51
CA ILE A 165 14.24 7.63 -2.62
C ILE A 165 14.64 8.96 -3.29
N ASP A 166 15.75 9.00 -4.05
CA ASP A 166 16.18 10.19 -4.77
C ASP A 166 15.18 10.60 -5.85
N GLY A 167 14.53 9.62 -6.49
CA GLY A 167 13.44 9.86 -7.42
C GLY A 167 12.22 10.49 -6.75
N ILE A 168 11.85 10.00 -5.57
CA ILE A 168 10.72 10.52 -4.77
C ILE A 168 11.00 11.95 -4.33
N LEU A 169 12.22 12.26 -3.89
CA LEU A 169 12.61 13.59 -3.40
C LEU A 169 12.44 14.69 -4.46
N LYS A 170 12.56 14.38 -5.76
CA LYS A 170 12.29 15.33 -6.86
C LYS A 170 10.85 15.86 -6.84
N TYR A 171 9.92 15.13 -6.23
CA TYR A 171 8.50 15.46 -6.16
C TYR A 171 8.05 15.87 -4.75
N SER A 172 8.99 16.15 -3.85
CA SER A 172 8.73 16.50 -2.44
C SER A 172 7.76 17.65 -2.26
N SER A 173 7.75 18.65 -3.18
CA SER A 173 6.81 19.78 -3.13
C SER A 173 5.34 19.37 -3.26
N ARG A 174 5.06 18.24 -3.89
CA ARG A 174 3.71 17.67 -4.09
C ARG A 174 3.33 16.65 -3.05
N ILE A 175 4.30 16.04 -2.37
CA ILE A 175 4.06 14.98 -1.39
C ILE A 175 3.82 15.64 -0.03
N LYS A 176 2.56 15.59 0.44
CA LYS A 176 2.17 16.14 1.75
C LYS A 176 2.40 15.14 2.89
N MET A 177 2.37 13.86 2.59
CA MET A 177 2.68 12.81 3.55
C MET A 177 3.38 11.65 2.85
N LEU A 178 4.47 11.21 3.45
CA LEU A 178 5.25 10.06 3.03
C LEU A 178 5.17 8.98 4.11
N ILE A 179 4.67 7.80 3.74
CA ILE A 179 4.63 6.61 4.57
C ILE A 179 5.64 5.65 3.99
N PHE A 180 6.68 5.32 4.76
CA PHE A 180 7.79 4.53 4.26
C PHE A 180 8.08 3.38 5.21
N GLU A 181 8.12 2.16 4.68
CA GLU A 181 8.61 0.99 5.39
C GLU A 181 9.97 0.63 4.80
N PHE A 182 11.01 0.61 5.66
CA PHE A 182 12.36 0.29 5.24
C PHE A 182 12.68 -1.16 5.59
N HIS A 183 13.08 -1.91 4.59
CA HIS A 183 13.55 -3.28 4.74
C HIS A 183 15.09 -3.34 4.74
N LEU A 184 15.66 -4.46 5.22
CA LEU A 184 17.11 -4.71 5.18
C LEU A 184 17.95 -3.64 5.92
N VAL A 185 17.43 -3.12 7.04
CA VAL A 185 18.06 -2.02 7.81
C VAL A 185 19.35 -2.46 8.53
N ASP A 186 19.54 -3.78 8.71
CA ASP A 186 20.65 -4.38 9.47
C ASP A 186 21.78 -4.95 8.61
N ASN A 187 21.83 -4.62 7.29
CA ASN A 187 22.88 -5.08 6.37
C ASN A 187 23.92 -4.01 6.08
#